data_156a4ab916a001276a72dbd34ad35eac
#
_entry.id   156a4ab916a001276a72dbd34ad35eac
#
_cell.length_a   1.000
_cell.length_b   1.000
_cell.length_c   1.000
_cell.angle_alpha   90.00
_cell.angle_beta   90.00
_cell.angle_gamma   90.00
#
_symmetry.space_group_name_H-M   'P 1'
#
loop_
_entity.id
_entity.type
_entity.pdbx_description
1 polymer ?
#
loop_
_entity_poly.entity_id
_entity_poly.type
_entity_poly.pdbx_seq_one_letter_code
_entity_poly.pdbx_strand_id
1 'polypeptide(L)'
;MIRANRILVPVNGNTTDDDAVALACEVARRGKASVYAIYVIEVKRTLPLDVDLPPEAAKGDTVLARAEHVADEFDVDLETEILQARDVGTAIVDEALEREVDLIVMGIAYKRKFGEFDMGRTAPYVLKNAPCRVWLARAAPGVPAASSKPAHSVDERGRK
;
A
#
# COMPACT_ATOMS: atom_id res chain seq x y z
N MET A 1 -25.05 -0.46 -5.33
CA MET A 1 -24.06 0.20 -4.46
C MET A 1 -23.01 -0.81 -3.98
N ILE A 2 -21.75 -0.41 -4.04
CA ILE A 2 -20.68 -1.31 -3.64
C ILE A 2 -20.49 -1.21 -2.13
N ARG A 3 -20.47 -2.37 -1.49
CA ARG A 3 -20.27 -2.45 -0.06
C ARG A 3 -19.08 -3.31 0.26
N ALA A 4 -18.40 -2.94 1.31
CA ALA A 4 -17.31 -3.73 1.85
C ALA A 4 -17.34 -3.61 3.36
N ASN A 5 -16.99 -4.68 4.05
CA ASN A 5 -16.94 -4.69 5.51
C ASN A 5 -15.52 -4.62 6.03
N ARG A 6 -14.59 -5.22 5.31
CA ARG A 6 -13.18 -5.25 5.69
C ARG A 6 -12.35 -5.00 4.46
N ILE A 7 -11.56 -3.94 4.49
CA ILE A 7 -10.80 -3.50 3.34
C ILE A 7 -9.33 -3.53 3.70
N LEU A 8 -8.54 -4.12 2.81
CA LEU A 8 -7.09 -4.21 2.98
C LEU A 8 -6.41 -3.33 1.96
N VAL A 9 -5.48 -2.49 2.41
CA VAL A 9 -4.73 -1.59 1.54
C VAL A 9 -3.24 -1.84 1.76
N PRO A 10 -2.59 -2.58 0.87
CA PRO A 10 -1.14 -2.70 0.93
C PRO A 10 -0.51 -1.38 0.50
N VAL A 11 0.47 -0.92 1.25
CA VAL A 11 1.18 0.32 0.94
C VAL A 11 2.67 0.03 0.89
N ASN A 12 3.40 0.76 0.07
CA ASN A 12 4.83 0.49 -0.11
C ASN A 12 5.69 1.74 -0.18
N GLY A 13 5.10 2.90 -0.01
CA GLY A 13 5.86 4.15 -0.01
C GLY A 13 5.87 4.88 -1.33
N ASN A 14 5.13 4.41 -2.34
CA ASN A 14 5.09 5.18 -3.57
C ASN A 14 3.88 6.13 -3.57
N THR A 15 3.85 7.02 -4.56
CA THR A 15 2.87 8.11 -4.56
C THR A 15 1.44 7.62 -4.71
N THR A 16 1.22 6.39 -5.15
CA THR A 16 -0.12 5.87 -5.33
C THR A 16 -0.75 5.41 -4.02
N ASP A 17 0.04 5.31 -2.95
CA ASP A 17 -0.50 4.91 -1.64
C ASP A 17 -1.62 5.85 -1.20
N ASP A 18 -1.41 7.16 -1.35
CA ASP A 18 -2.40 8.13 -0.91
C ASP A 18 -3.74 7.91 -1.60
N ASP A 19 -3.71 7.70 -2.91
CA ASP A 19 -4.92 7.47 -3.67
C ASP A 19 -5.62 6.18 -3.24
N ALA A 20 -4.84 5.13 -3.01
CA ALA A 20 -5.43 3.85 -2.61
C ALA A 20 -6.07 3.95 -1.23
N VAL A 21 -5.38 4.61 -0.29
CA VAL A 21 -5.93 4.77 1.06
C VAL A 21 -7.18 5.65 1.02
N ALA A 22 -7.14 6.75 0.26
CA ALA A 22 -8.28 7.64 0.16
C ALA A 22 -9.48 6.91 -0.43
N LEU A 23 -9.26 6.12 -1.48
CA LEU A 23 -10.35 5.38 -2.11
C LEU A 23 -10.95 4.37 -1.13
N ALA A 24 -10.11 3.64 -0.42
CA ALA A 24 -10.59 2.68 0.57
C ALA A 24 -11.39 3.38 1.66
N CYS A 25 -10.92 4.53 2.11
CA CYS A 25 -11.61 5.25 3.19
C CYS A 25 -12.94 5.79 2.71
N GLU A 26 -13.04 6.24 1.46
CA GLU A 26 -14.31 6.70 0.93
C GLU A 26 -15.35 5.59 0.91
N VAL A 27 -14.92 4.39 0.49
CA VAL A 27 -15.82 3.26 0.50
C VAL A 27 -16.20 2.88 1.93
N ALA A 28 -15.21 2.90 2.83
CA ALA A 28 -15.44 2.50 4.21
C ALA A 28 -16.43 3.40 4.93
N ARG A 29 -16.38 4.69 4.67
CA ARG A 29 -17.28 5.63 5.34
C ARG A 29 -18.74 5.30 5.07
N ARG A 30 -19.03 4.87 3.87
CA ARG A 30 -20.42 4.59 3.49
C ARG A 30 -20.98 3.39 4.22
N GLY A 31 -20.15 2.36 4.45
CA GLY A 31 -20.60 1.13 5.06
C GLY A 31 -20.05 0.87 6.44
N LYS A 32 -19.30 1.83 7.00
CA LYS A 32 -18.65 1.67 8.30
C LYS A 32 -17.73 0.46 8.30
N ALA A 33 -16.98 0.29 7.23
CA ALA A 33 -16.07 -0.83 7.11
C ALA A 33 -14.81 -0.59 7.92
N SER A 34 -14.13 -1.68 8.28
CA SER A 34 -12.80 -1.60 8.87
C SER A 34 -11.78 -1.51 7.75
N VAL A 35 -10.75 -0.69 7.92
CA VAL A 35 -9.70 -0.53 6.92
C VAL A 35 -8.37 -0.89 7.57
N TYR A 36 -7.63 -1.75 6.89
CA TYR A 36 -6.32 -2.22 7.35
C TYR A 36 -5.28 -1.85 6.32
N ALA A 37 -4.21 -1.18 6.75
CA ALA A 37 -3.08 -0.92 5.87
C ALA A 37 -1.91 -1.77 6.31
N ILE A 38 -1.26 -2.44 5.35
CA ILE A 38 -0.11 -3.26 5.68
C ILE A 38 1.09 -2.83 4.85
N TYR A 39 2.24 -2.90 5.48
CA TYR A 39 3.52 -2.67 4.83
C TYR A 39 4.31 -3.97 4.94
N VAL A 40 4.67 -4.56 3.80
CA VAL A 40 5.36 -5.85 3.79
C VAL A 40 6.84 -5.64 3.51
N ILE A 41 7.66 -6.12 4.42
CA ILE A 41 9.10 -6.14 4.24
C ILE A 41 9.46 -7.49 3.61
N GLU A 42 10.03 -7.44 2.41
CA GLU A 42 10.44 -8.68 1.75
C GLU A 42 11.80 -9.09 2.28
N VAL A 43 11.87 -10.28 2.88
CA VAL A 43 13.07 -10.77 3.52
C VAL A 43 13.78 -11.74 2.57
N LYS A 44 15.07 -11.49 2.34
CA LYS A 44 15.85 -12.35 1.48
C LYS A 44 15.93 -13.76 2.03
N ARG A 45 15.98 -14.72 1.12
CA ARG A 45 16.00 -16.13 1.54
C ARG A 45 17.26 -16.49 2.32
N THR A 46 18.31 -15.69 2.19
CA THR A 46 19.53 -15.92 2.93
C THR A 46 19.44 -15.51 4.39
N LEU A 47 18.36 -14.86 4.79
CA LEU A 47 18.16 -14.38 6.14
C LEU A 47 16.99 -15.10 6.79
N PRO A 48 17.00 -15.23 8.12
CA PRO A 48 15.82 -15.77 8.81
C PRO A 48 14.63 -14.86 8.60
N LEU A 49 13.45 -15.45 8.55
CA LEU A 49 12.24 -14.66 8.29
C LEU A 49 11.97 -13.64 9.38
N ASP A 50 12.38 -13.92 10.60
CA ASP A 50 12.16 -13.02 11.73
C ASP A 50 13.37 -12.15 12.03
N VAL A 51 14.29 -12.00 11.05
CA VAL A 51 15.47 -11.19 11.25
C VAL A 51 15.07 -9.74 11.55
N ASP A 52 15.89 -9.10 12.38
CA ASP A 52 15.67 -7.70 12.71
C ASP A 52 16.17 -6.83 11.57
N LEU A 53 15.31 -5.99 11.04
CA LEU A 53 15.64 -5.11 9.92
C LEU A 53 15.23 -3.67 10.27
N PRO A 54 15.98 -3.02 11.19
CA PRO A 54 15.55 -1.71 11.67
C PRO A 54 15.35 -0.64 10.61
N PRO A 55 16.21 -0.54 9.57
CA PRO A 55 15.96 0.47 8.53
C PRO A 55 14.66 0.24 7.79
N GLU A 56 14.36 -1.02 7.49
CA GLU A 56 13.14 -1.36 6.77
C GLU A 56 11.92 -1.13 7.65
N ALA A 57 12.03 -1.46 8.92
CA ALA A 57 10.93 -1.23 9.86
C ALA A 57 10.66 0.26 10.02
N ALA A 58 11.72 1.07 10.10
CA ALA A 58 11.55 2.52 10.21
C ALA A 58 10.86 3.08 8.97
N LYS A 59 11.22 2.57 7.80
CA LYS A 59 10.57 3.01 6.58
C LYS A 59 9.09 2.62 6.60
N GLY A 60 8.80 1.41 7.05
CA GLY A 60 7.41 0.97 7.17
C GLY A 60 6.60 1.84 8.11
N ASP A 61 7.19 2.22 9.24
CA ASP A 61 6.52 3.12 10.18
C ASP A 61 6.18 4.44 9.51
N THR A 62 7.11 5.00 8.74
CA THR A 62 6.87 6.26 8.06
C THR A 62 5.77 6.13 7.02
N VAL A 63 5.80 5.05 6.24
CA VAL A 63 4.79 4.82 5.21
C VAL A 63 3.42 4.65 5.83
N LEU A 64 3.34 3.89 6.92
CA LEU A 64 2.05 3.66 7.57
C LEU A 64 1.54 4.90 8.28
N ALA A 65 2.44 5.73 8.84
CA ALA A 65 2.02 6.99 9.44
C ALA A 65 1.41 7.91 8.39
N ARG A 66 1.95 7.90 7.18
CA ARG A 66 1.39 8.68 6.08
C ARG A 66 -0.01 8.18 5.74
N ALA A 67 -0.18 6.87 5.71
CA ALA A 67 -1.50 6.28 5.43
C ALA A 67 -2.50 6.68 6.50
N GLU A 68 -2.10 6.66 7.77
CA GLU A 68 -2.96 7.10 8.85
C GLU A 68 -3.36 8.56 8.71
N HIS A 69 -2.42 9.39 8.27
CA HIS A 69 -2.70 10.80 8.07
C HIS A 69 -3.78 10.99 6.99
N VAL A 70 -3.68 10.24 5.90
CA VAL A 70 -4.69 10.32 4.85
C VAL A 70 -6.05 9.84 5.37
N ALA A 71 -6.05 8.74 6.12
CA ALA A 71 -7.30 8.21 6.66
C ALA A 71 -7.97 9.19 7.63
N ASP A 72 -7.17 9.94 8.38
CA ASP A 72 -7.72 10.91 9.32
C ASP A 72 -8.54 11.98 8.60
N GLU A 73 -8.17 12.32 7.37
CA GLU A 73 -8.93 13.29 6.60
C GLU A 73 -10.33 12.81 6.27
N PHE A 74 -10.55 11.51 6.36
CA PHE A 74 -11.86 10.90 6.10
C PHE A 74 -12.55 10.44 7.37
N ASP A 75 -11.94 10.74 8.53
CA ASP A 75 -12.46 10.29 9.83
C ASP A 75 -12.59 8.78 9.89
N VAL A 76 -11.61 8.07 9.33
CA VAL A 76 -11.57 6.62 9.34
C VAL A 76 -10.42 6.16 10.19
N ASP A 77 -10.70 5.26 11.14
CA ASP A 77 -9.65 4.63 11.94
C ASP A 77 -8.99 3.58 11.09
N LEU A 78 -7.69 3.75 10.90
CA LEU A 78 -6.91 2.84 10.08
C LEU A 78 -6.08 1.95 11.00
N GLU A 79 -6.24 0.64 10.86
CA GLU A 79 -5.36 -0.29 11.56
C GLU A 79 -4.16 -0.56 10.67
N THR A 80 -2.98 -0.54 11.27
CA THR A 80 -1.74 -0.68 10.49
C THR A 80 -0.91 -1.82 11.02
N GLU A 81 -0.14 -2.44 10.14
CA GLU A 81 0.74 -3.53 10.54
C GLU A 81 1.91 -3.64 9.58
N ILE A 82 3.09 -3.93 10.13
CA ILE A 82 4.27 -4.26 9.34
C ILE A 82 4.44 -5.77 9.37
N LEU A 83 4.62 -6.37 8.20
CA LEU A 83 4.79 -7.80 8.06
C LEU A 83 6.13 -8.09 7.42
N GLN A 84 6.76 -9.19 7.82
CA GLN A 84 7.94 -9.70 7.14
C GLN A 84 7.56 -10.98 6.41
N ALA A 85 7.93 -11.06 5.14
CA ALA A 85 7.55 -12.19 4.32
C ALA A 85 8.59 -12.42 3.23
N ARG A 86 8.56 -13.61 2.63
CA ARG A 86 9.45 -13.90 1.51
C ARG A 86 8.97 -13.28 0.22
N ASP A 87 7.67 -13.05 0.10
CA ASP A 87 7.07 -12.52 -1.12
C ASP A 87 5.90 -11.62 -0.76
N VAL A 88 5.89 -10.43 -1.35
CA VAL A 88 4.87 -9.43 -1.01
C VAL A 88 3.48 -9.87 -1.42
N GLY A 89 3.34 -10.39 -2.63
CA GLY A 89 2.02 -10.80 -3.13
C GLY A 89 1.40 -11.89 -2.27
N THR A 90 2.20 -12.89 -1.90
CA THR A 90 1.73 -13.96 -1.06
C THR A 90 1.28 -13.45 0.30
N ALA A 91 2.06 -12.52 0.88
CA ALA A 91 1.71 -11.94 2.17
C ALA A 91 0.38 -11.21 2.11
N ILE A 92 0.14 -10.47 1.02
CA ILE A 92 -1.12 -9.74 0.87
C ILE A 92 -2.30 -10.70 0.81
N VAL A 93 -2.17 -11.75 0.01
CA VAL A 93 -3.25 -12.73 -0.12
C VAL A 93 -3.50 -13.46 1.20
N ASP A 94 -2.43 -13.85 1.89
CA ASP A 94 -2.57 -14.53 3.18
C ASP A 94 -3.25 -13.63 4.21
N GLU A 95 -2.89 -12.35 4.21
CA GLU A 95 -3.48 -11.42 5.15
C GLU A 95 -4.96 -11.21 4.85
N ALA A 96 -5.31 -11.17 3.57
CA ALA A 96 -6.70 -11.03 3.17
C ALA A 96 -7.53 -12.21 3.63
N LEU A 97 -6.96 -13.40 3.55
CA LEU A 97 -7.63 -14.59 4.04
C LEU A 97 -7.79 -14.57 5.55
N GLU A 98 -6.73 -14.27 6.26
CA GLU A 98 -6.74 -14.27 7.70
C GLU A 98 -7.71 -13.27 8.29
N ARG A 99 -7.77 -12.09 7.71
CA ARG A 99 -8.65 -11.04 8.22
C ARG A 99 -10.04 -11.08 7.61
N GLU A 100 -10.28 -12.05 6.74
CA GLU A 100 -11.58 -12.18 6.07
C GLU A 100 -11.95 -10.89 5.34
N VAL A 101 -10.99 -10.38 4.59
CA VAL A 101 -11.13 -9.14 3.84
C VAL A 101 -12.03 -9.39 2.64
N ASP A 102 -12.91 -8.44 2.34
CA ASP A 102 -13.79 -8.55 1.18
C ASP A 102 -13.46 -7.55 0.08
N LEU A 103 -12.44 -6.71 0.28
CA LEU A 103 -11.98 -5.81 -0.75
C LEU A 103 -10.50 -5.46 -0.52
N ILE A 104 -9.68 -5.64 -1.54
CA ILE A 104 -8.30 -5.18 -1.52
C ILE A 104 -8.22 -3.99 -2.46
N VAL A 105 -7.64 -2.89 -1.99
CA VAL A 105 -7.40 -1.71 -2.82
C VAL A 105 -5.90 -1.50 -2.91
N MET A 106 -5.35 -1.54 -4.12
CA MET A 106 -3.92 -1.38 -4.34
C MET A 106 -3.65 -0.23 -5.28
N GLY A 107 -2.68 0.60 -4.93
CA GLY A 107 -2.19 1.61 -5.86
C GLY A 107 -1.07 1.04 -6.71
N ILE A 108 -1.06 1.40 -7.97
CA ILE A 108 -0.02 0.97 -8.90
C ILE A 108 0.53 2.19 -9.64
N ALA A 109 1.84 2.37 -9.56
CA ALA A 109 2.49 3.45 -10.31
C ALA A 109 2.49 3.09 -11.79
N TYR A 110 2.42 4.12 -12.64
CA TYR A 110 2.53 3.88 -14.06
C TYR A 110 4.00 3.81 -14.43
N LYS A 111 4.47 2.61 -14.69
CA LYS A 111 5.84 2.37 -15.11
C LYS A 111 5.84 1.71 -16.47
N ARG A 112 6.84 2.04 -17.27
CA ARG A 112 6.98 1.45 -18.58
C ARG A 112 8.25 0.63 -18.63
N LYS A 113 8.14 -0.51 -19.26
CA LYS A 113 9.28 -1.39 -19.45
C LYS A 113 9.25 -1.81 -20.92
N PHE A 114 10.35 -1.60 -21.61
CA PHE A 114 10.42 -1.89 -23.04
C PHE A 114 9.29 -1.19 -23.80
N GLY A 115 8.98 0.04 -23.39
CA GLY A 115 7.98 0.83 -24.08
C GLY A 115 6.54 0.53 -23.72
N GLU A 116 6.29 -0.43 -22.84
CA GLU A 116 4.93 -0.84 -22.49
C GLU A 116 4.71 -0.72 -20.99
N PHE A 117 3.46 -0.54 -20.62
CA PHE A 117 3.10 -0.47 -19.20
C PHE A 117 3.48 -1.78 -18.51
N ASP A 118 4.16 -1.67 -17.38
CA ASP A 118 4.60 -2.82 -16.61
C ASP A 118 3.94 -2.81 -15.24
N MET A 119 3.17 -3.84 -14.97
CA MET A 119 2.42 -3.96 -13.72
C MET A 119 3.25 -4.48 -12.56
N GLY A 120 4.44 -5.02 -12.84
CA GLY A 120 5.25 -5.65 -11.82
C GLY A 120 4.75 -7.04 -11.48
N ARG A 121 5.21 -7.57 -10.36
CA ARG A 121 4.89 -8.94 -9.95
C ARG A 121 3.74 -9.04 -8.98
N THR A 122 3.64 -8.06 -8.09
CA THR A 122 2.71 -8.16 -6.97
C THR A 122 1.26 -8.09 -7.41
N ALA A 123 0.94 -7.11 -8.24
CA ALA A 123 -0.45 -6.91 -8.65
C ALA A 123 -1.00 -8.10 -9.43
N PRO A 124 -0.27 -8.65 -10.42
CA PRO A 124 -0.79 -9.84 -11.11
C PRO A 124 -1.00 -11.03 -10.18
N TYR A 125 -0.11 -11.21 -9.20
CA TYR A 125 -0.27 -12.29 -8.26
C TYR A 125 -1.53 -12.12 -7.41
N VAL A 126 -1.76 -10.91 -6.91
CA VAL A 126 -2.92 -10.64 -6.09
C VAL A 126 -4.19 -10.79 -6.93
N LEU A 127 -4.19 -10.27 -8.15
CA LEU A 127 -5.36 -10.41 -9.02
C LEU A 127 -5.71 -11.87 -9.27
N LYS A 128 -4.69 -12.71 -9.39
CA LYS A 128 -4.92 -14.12 -9.69
C LYS A 128 -5.34 -14.91 -8.46
N ASN A 129 -4.85 -14.54 -7.29
CA ASN A 129 -4.97 -15.40 -6.11
C ASN A 129 -5.80 -14.84 -4.96
N ALA A 130 -6.23 -13.59 -5.02
CA ALA A 130 -6.97 -13.00 -3.91
C ALA A 130 -8.30 -13.69 -3.72
N PRO A 131 -8.73 -13.87 -2.45
CA PRO A 131 -10.00 -14.52 -2.17
C PRO A 131 -11.19 -13.57 -2.26
N CYS A 132 -10.97 -12.33 -2.67
CA CYS A 132 -11.99 -11.29 -2.62
C CYS A 132 -11.85 -10.36 -3.81
N ARG A 133 -12.70 -9.35 -3.83
CA ARG A 133 -12.66 -8.32 -4.86
C ARG A 133 -11.38 -7.51 -4.76
N VAL A 134 -10.79 -7.17 -5.90
CA VAL A 134 -9.55 -6.40 -5.94
C VAL A 134 -9.76 -5.18 -6.84
N TRP A 135 -9.41 -4.01 -6.34
CA TRP A 135 -9.40 -2.79 -7.11
C TRP A 135 -7.96 -2.32 -7.25
N LEU A 136 -7.59 -1.97 -8.47
CA LEU A 136 -6.27 -1.41 -8.75
C LEU A 136 -6.43 0.05 -9.14
N ALA A 137 -5.74 0.92 -8.42
CA ALA A 137 -5.72 2.34 -8.73
C ALA A 137 -4.37 2.65 -9.39
N ARG A 138 -4.34 2.59 -10.71
CA ARG A 138 -3.11 2.87 -11.44
C ARG A 138 -2.99 4.37 -11.63
N ALA A 139 -1.81 4.91 -11.31
CA ALA A 139 -1.55 6.33 -11.47
C ALA A 139 -1.56 6.73 -12.94
N ALA A 140 -1.92 7.97 -13.22
CA ALA A 140 -1.86 8.48 -14.57
C ALA A 140 -0.42 8.51 -15.05
N PRO A 141 -0.19 8.38 -16.37
CA PRO A 141 1.17 8.53 -16.90
C PRO A 141 1.73 9.89 -16.52
N GLY A 142 3.02 9.93 -16.20
CA GLY A 142 3.67 11.17 -15.82
C GLY A 142 3.73 11.42 -14.33
N VAL A 143 3.00 10.66 -13.52
CA VAL A 143 3.07 10.80 -12.07
C VAL A 143 4.30 10.04 -11.57
N PRO A 144 5.12 10.64 -10.70
CA PRO A 144 6.31 9.94 -10.20
C PRO A 144 5.94 8.65 -9.50
N ALA A 145 6.77 7.61 -9.70
CA ALA A 145 6.51 6.31 -9.11
C ALA A 145 6.82 6.28 -7.62
N ALA A 146 7.78 7.09 -7.16
CA ALA A 146 8.16 7.11 -5.76
C ALA A 146 7.49 8.26 -5.05
N SER A 147 7.37 8.14 -3.74
CA SER A 147 6.84 9.24 -2.93
C SER A 147 7.65 10.49 -3.18
N SER A 148 6.98 11.62 -3.10
CA SER A 148 7.65 12.86 -3.33
C SER A 148 8.78 13.06 -2.34
N LYS A 149 9.77 13.77 -2.77
CA LYS A 149 10.86 14.08 -1.89
C LYS A 149 10.39 14.94 -0.77
N PRO A 150 11.03 14.81 0.36
CA PRO A 150 10.70 15.71 1.46
C PRO A 150 10.89 17.15 1.05
N ALA A 151 10.11 17.99 1.63
CA ALA A 151 10.18 19.40 1.31
C ALA A 151 11.54 20.01 1.62
N HIS A 152 12.30 19.35 2.43
CA HIS A 152 13.59 19.90 2.83
C HIS A 152 14.46 20.23 1.64
N SER A 153 14.34 19.45 0.59
CA SER A 153 15.15 19.72 -0.57
C SER A 153 14.80 21.06 -1.17
N VAL A 154 13.58 21.46 -0.98
CA VAL A 154 13.17 22.77 -1.45
C VAL A 154 13.73 23.86 -0.54
N ASP A 155 13.73 23.56 0.72
CA ASP A 155 14.16 24.55 1.68
C ASP A 155 15.56 25.01 1.46
N GLU A 156 16.41 24.07 1.19
CA GLU A 156 17.77 24.46 1.06
C GLU A 156 17.97 25.42 -0.05
N ARG A 157 17.28 25.19 -1.09
CA ARG A 157 17.42 26.12 -2.18
C ARG A 157 16.83 27.44 -1.85
N GLY A 158 15.79 27.39 -1.10
CA GLY A 158 15.13 28.63 -0.75
C GLY A 158 16.03 29.56 0.01
N ARG A 159 16.93 29.02 0.77
CA ARG A 159 17.69 29.94 1.57
C ARG A 159 18.87 30.51 0.85
N LYS A 160 19.07 30.18 -0.36
CA LYS A 160 20.14 30.82 -1.07
C LYS A 160 19.88 32.30 -1.21
#